data_10b25a3e3aa05afbf0e339444517b289
#
_entry.id   10b25a3e3aa05afbf0e339444517b289
#
_cell.length_a   1.000
_cell.length_b   1.000
_cell.length_c   1.000
_cell.angle_alpha   90.00
_cell.angle_beta   90.00
_cell.angle_gamma   90.00
#
_symmetry.space_group_name_H-M   'P 1'
#
loop_
_entity.id
_entity.type
_entity.pdbx_description
1 polymer ?
#
loop_
_entity_poly.entity_id
_entity_poly.type
_entity_poly.pdbx_seq_one_letter_code
_entity_poly.pdbx_strand_id
1 'polypeptide(L)'
;MKARVIAYYLPQFHPIPENDNVWGPGFTEWTNVAKARPVFHNHYQPKIPADLGFYDLRLEETRIQQAQLAKEAGIEGFCYWHYWMGNGKQLLQRPFEEVLSSGKPDFPFCLAWANHDWKTNTWKNKGGNKMICEQLYPGDEDYINHFNHLLPAFKDHRYITIDGKPLCLIFDPYHFAEVTHFIELWRKLAKDNGLKGIYFVAMCASTTTIKRNADGSITRVLPNLQSSADVYNSFLDLGFDGINPIGKNRAEMLYQGKYKRIIRKAIQERFPFLPALKYDYPKVVKKFFSPEDNWENVFPTIISNWDRTPRVGKNEGIYVNSTPQNFENHIKDALKIVEDKQNEHKIIFLRSWNEWGEGNYVEPDIKYGHGYLDAIKNTIID
;
A
#
# COMPACT_ATOMS: atom_id res chain seq x y z
N MET A 1 6.91 3.54 22.51
CA MET A 1 6.09 3.85 21.31
C MET A 1 4.67 3.34 21.53
N LYS A 2 3.68 4.15 21.19
CA LYS A 2 2.25 3.86 21.40
C LYS A 2 1.69 2.81 20.42
N ALA A 3 2.30 2.68 19.23
CA ALA A 3 1.97 1.69 18.22
C ALA A 3 3.20 1.38 17.35
N ARG A 4 3.15 0.25 16.64
CA ARG A 4 4.10 -0.19 15.63
C ARG A 4 3.67 0.41 14.28
N VAL A 5 4.40 1.37 13.74
CA VAL A 5 4.07 1.99 12.43
C VAL A 5 4.91 1.35 11.34
N ILE A 6 4.26 0.70 10.37
CA ILE A 6 4.92 0.06 9.23
C ILE A 6 4.52 0.82 7.96
N ALA A 7 5.50 1.34 7.23
CA ALA A 7 5.24 2.17 6.06
C ALA A 7 5.38 1.38 4.75
N TYR A 8 4.35 1.41 3.89
CA TYR A 8 4.48 0.88 2.53
C TYR A 8 5.56 1.62 1.75
N TYR A 9 6.36 0.86 1.02
CA TYR A 9 7.52 1.36 0.30
C TYR A 9 7.46 0.98 -1.18
N LEU A 10 7.43 2.00 -2.06
CA LEU A 10 7.41 1.82 -3.51
C LEU A 10 8.83 1.73 -4.06
N PRO A 11 9.21 0.61 -4.71
CA PRO A 11 10.56 0.44 -5.29
C PRO A 11 10.72 1.08 -6.68
N GLN A 12 9.72 1.78 -7.21
CA GLN A 12 9.66 2.24 -8.61
C GLN A 12 10.40 3.58 -8.88
N PHE A 13 11.54 3.78 -8.22
CA PHE A 13 12.40 4.95 -8.42
C PHE A 13 13.75 4.57 -9.03
N HIS A 14 13.72 3.60 -9.94
CA HIS A 14 14.83 3.22 -10.82
C HIS A 14 14.23 2.69 -12.14
N PRO A 15 14.93 2.85 -13.28
CA PRO A 15 14.43 2.33 -14.54
C PRO A 15 14.47 0.80 -14.60
N ILE A 16 13.48 0.22 -15.27
CA ILE A 16 13.43 -1.19 -15.63
C ILE A 16 13.00 -1.36 -17.10
N PRO A 17 13.41 -2.43 -17.79
CA PRO A 17 13.11 -2.64 -19.20
C PRO A 17 11.61 -2.60 -19.52
N GLU A 18 10.76 -3.16 -18.66
CA GLU A 18 9.31 -3.19 -18.85
C GLU A 18 8.71 -1.78 -18.89
N ASN A 19 9.19 -0.89 -18.03
CA ASN A 19 8.77 0.52 -18.02
C ASN A 19 9.35 1.28 -19.22
N ASP A 20 10.62 1.10 -19.52
CA ASP A 20 11.32 1.78 -20.61
C ASP A 20 10.69 1.47 -21.97
N ASN A 21 10.28 0.22 -22.20
CA ASN A 21 9.61 -0.21 -23.41
C ASN A 21 8.25 0.46 -23.64
N VAL A 22 7.58 0.87 -22.57
CA VAL A 22 6.23 1.46 -22.66
C VAL A 22 6.25 2.98 -22.55
N TRP A 23 7.09 3.51 -21.67
CA TRP A 23 7.08 4.94 -21.29
C TRP A 23 8.28 5.72 -21.80
N GLY A 24 9.26 5.02 -22.35
CA GLY A 24 10.52 5.56 -22.84
C GLY A 24 11.70 5.35 -21.89
N PRO A 25 12.94 5.38 -22.43
CA PRO A 25 14.15 5.10 -21.67
C PRO A 25 14.32 5.96 -20.41
N GLY A 26 14.73 5.33 -19.31
CA GLY A 26 14.97 6.00 -18.04
C GLY A 26 13.71 6.34 -17.25
N PHE A 27 12.58 5.75 -17.60
CA PHE A 27 11.32 6.01 -16.90
C PHE A 27 11.37 5.54 -15.44
N THR A 28 10.96 6.44 -14.54
CA THR A 28 10.71 6.17 -13.12
C THR A 28 9.45 6.92 -12.68
N GLU A 29 8.99 6.70 -11.44
CA GLU A 29 7.87 7.46 -10.89
C GLU A 29 8.12 8.98 -10.92
N TRP A 30 9.37 9.42 -10.80
CA TRP A 30 9.73 10.85 -10.93
C TRP A 30 9.31 11.47 -12.25
N THR A 31 9.26 10.68 -13.33
CA THR A 31 8.80 11.15 -14.63
C THR A 31 7.37 11.69 -14.59
N ASN A 32 6.49 11.04 -13.82
CA ASN A 32 5.11 11.48 -13.64
C ASN A 32 5.02 12.65 -12.67
N VAL A 33 5.72 12.56 -11.55
CA VAL A 33 5.74 13.61 -10.51
C VAL A 33 6.21 14.93 -11.08
N ALA A 34 7.32 14.95 -11.81
CA ALA A 34 7.88 16.16 -12.40
C ALA A 34 7.00 16.78 -13.51
N LYS A 35 6.26 15.95 -14.26
CA LYS A 35 5.32 16.41 -15.31
C LYS A 35 3.99 16.91 -14.77
N ALA A 36 3.68 16.70 -13.49
CA ALA A 36 2.41 17.09 -12.92
C ALA A 36 2.16 18.60 -13.05
N ARG A 37 0.89 18.97 -13.18
CA ARG A 37 0.47 20.38 -13.28
C ARG A 37 -0.73 20.63 -12.38
N PRO A 38 -0.88 21.84 -11.82
CA PRO A 38 -2.09 22.23 -11.11
C PRO A 38 -3.32 22.02 -11.99
N VAL A 39 -4.36 21.38 -11.45
CA VAL A 39 -5.64 21.15 -12.15
C VAL A 39 -6.77 22.03 -11.63
N PHE A 40 -6.49 22.87 -10.63
CA PHE A 40 -7.33 23.95 -10.12
C PHE A 40 -6.48 25.00 -9.39
N HIS A 41 -7.07 26.14 -9.05
CA HIS A 41 -6.39 27.20 -8.31
C HIS A 41 -5.89 26.72 -6.94
N ASN A 42 -4.66 27.04 -6.58
CA ASN A 42 -3.96 26.60 -5.36
C ASN A 42 -3.77 25.06 -5.22
N HIS A 43 -3.87 24.30 -6.32
CA HIS A 43 -3.49 22.90 -6.30
C HIS A 43 -1.98 22.75 -6.21
N TYR A 44 -1.49 22.08 -5.17
CA TYR A 44 -0.06 21.86 -4.96
C TYR A 44 0.43 20.74 -5.88
N GLN A 45 0.91 21.14 -7.04
CA GLN A 45 1.59 20.29 -8.04
C GLN A 45 2.53 21.17 -8.89
N PRO A 46 3.70 20.66 -9.34
CA PRO A 46 4.27 19.37 -8.95
C PRO A 46 4.72 19.36 -7.46
N LYS A 47 4.71 18.19 -6.85
CA LYS A 47 5.30 17.97 -5.54
C LYS A 47 6.78 17.73 -5.72
N ILE A 48 7.62 18.43 -4.96
CA ILE A 48 9.08 18.40 -5.14
C ILE A 48 9.72 17.92 -3.84
N PRO A 49 10.59 16.88 -3.90
CA PRO A 49 11.31 16.41 -2.72
C PRO A 49 12.30 17.47 -2.20
N ALA A 50 12.49 17.49 -0.89
CA ALA A 50 13.48 18.33 -0.22
C ALA A 50 14.79 17.56 0.00
N ASP A 51 14.98 16.97 1.17
CA ASP A 51 16.23 16.39 1.65
C ASP A 51 16.84 15.32 0.75
N LEU A 52 16.00 14.43 0.21
CA LEU A 52 16.45 13.28 -0.59
C LEU A 52 16.58 13.60 -2.08
N GLY A 53 16.06 14.75 -2.54
CA GLY A 53 16.01 15.07 -3.97
C GLY A 53 15.25 14.07 -4.81
N PHE A 54 15.46 14.09 -6.13
CA PHE A 54 14.93 13.11 -7.08
C PHE A 54 15.87 11.89 -7.13
N TYR A 55 15.77 11.04 -6.14
CA TYR A 55 16.69 9.94 -5.88
C TYR A 55 16.51 8.75 -6.84
N ASP A 56 17.54 7.90 -6.85
CA ASP A 56 17.53 6.58 -7.47
C ASP A 56 17.70 5.52 -6.38
N LEU A 57 16.80 4.55 -6.31
CA LEU A 57 16.82 3.51 -5.28
C LEU A 57 17.88 2.42 -5.49
N ARG A 58 18.67 2.48 -6.58
CA ARG A 58 19.87 1.66 -6.75
C ARG A 58 21.03 2.13 -5.87
N LEU A 59 20.97 3.36 -5.34
CA LEU A 59 21.99 3.90 -4.46
C LEU A 59 21.76 3.47 -3.01
N GLU A 60 22.75 2.82 -2.41
CA GLU A 60 22.70 2.38 -1.01
C GLU A 60 22.53 3.57 -0.06
N GLU A 61 23.22 4.67 -0.33
CA GLU A 61 23.17 5.90 0.45
C GLU A 61 21.74 6.46 0.56
N THR A 62 21.00 6.44 -0.54
CA THR A 62 19.59 6.88 -0.54
C THR A 62 18.74 6.02 0.39
N ARG A 63 18.87 4.70 0.29
CA ARG A 63 18.12 3.75 1.14
C ARG A 63 18.48 3.90 2.62
N ILE A 64 19.76 4.16 2.93
CA ILE A 64 20.22 4.44 4.30
C ILE A 64 19.61 5.74 4.82
N GLN A 65 19.62 6.82 4.04
CA GLN A 65 19.04 8.10 4.44
C GLN A 65 17.53 8.00 4.67
N GLN A 66 16.80 7.28 3.80
CA GLN A 66 15.37 7.03 3.98
C GLN A 66 15.09 6.27 5.29
N ALA A 67 15.84 5.21 5.57
CA ALA A 67 15.70 4.44 6.79
C ALA A 67 16.01 5.27 8.05
N GLN A 68 17.02 6.15 7.98
CA GLN A 68 17.36 7.06 9.08
C GLN A 68 16.21 8.02 9.38
N LEU A 69 15.66 8.69 8.36
CA LEU A 69 14.51 9.60 8.51
C LEU A 69 13.28 8.86 9.07
N ALA A 70 13.01 7.65 8.59
CA ALA A 70 11.89 6.83 9.06
C ALA A 70 12.06 6.44 10.53
N LYS A 71 13.25 5.99 10.93
CA LYS A 71 13.61 5.64 12.31
C LYS A 71 13.47 6.82 13.26
N GLU A 72 13.94 7.99 12.86
CA GLU A 72 13.84 9.23 13.64
C GLU A 72 12.38 9.69 13.84
N ALA A 73 11.52 9.39 12.90
CA ALA A 73 10.08 9.65 12.99
C ALA A 73 9.31 8.60 13.81
N GLY A 74 9.94 7.51 14.25
CA GLY A 74 9.28 6.43 15.00
C GLY A 74 8.57 5.41 14.12
N ILE A 75 8.90 5.33 12.84
CA ILE A 75 8.45 4.25 11.95
C ILE A 75 9.30 3.02 12.27
N GLU A 76 8.63 1.88 12.52
CA GLU A 76 9.29 0.62 12.87
C GLU A 76 10.06 0.04 11.68
N GLY A 77 9.46 0.07 10.49
CA GLY A 77 10.08 -0.53 9.31
C GLY A 77 9.30 -0.29 8.03
N PHE A 78 9.86 -0.76 6.92
CA PHE A 78 9.28 -0.65 5.60
C PHE A 78 8.57 -1.94 5.17
N CYS A 79 7.38 -1.80 4.60
CA CYS A 79 6.67 -2.87 3.89
C CYS A 79 6.90 -2.68 2.38
N TYR A 80 7.87 -3.41 1.83
CA TYR A 80 8.19 -3.29 0.42
C TYR A 80 7.12 -3.91 -0.47
N TRP A 81 6.70 -3.21 -1.51
CA TRP A 81 5.94 -3.82 -2.59
C TRP A 81 6.82 -4.82 -3.32
N HIS A 82 6.41 -6.07 -3.29
CA HIS A 82 7.06 -7.21 -3.94
C HIS A 82 6.24 -7.66 -5.13
N TYR A 83 6.88 -7.80 -6.29
CA TYR A 83 6.22 -8.14 -7.54
C TYR A 83 6.74 -9.48 -8.06
N TRP A 84 6.06 -10.55 -7.70
CA TRP A 84 6.25 -11.88 -8.27
C TRP A 84 5.10 -12.16 -9.23
N MET A 85 5.41 -12.21 -10.55
CA MET A 85 4.41 -12.27 -11.61
C MET A 85 4.09 -13.69 -12.06
N GLY A 86 4.69 -14.72 -11.42
CA GLY A 86 4.61 -16.12 -11.78
C GLY A 86 5.76 -16.57 -12.70
N ASN A 87 6.02 -17.88 -12.73
CA ASN A 87 7.11 -18.52 -13.48
C ASN A 87 8.48 -17.90 -13.18
N GLY A 88 8.74 -17.53 -11.93
CA GLY A 88 9.98 -16.90 -11.49
C GLY A 88 10.19 -15.46 -11.96
N LYS A 89 9.24 -14.86 -12.68
CA LYS A 89 9.36 -13.48 -13.15
C LYS A 89 9.12 -12.49 -12.03
N GLN A 90 10.07 -11.57 -11.84
CA GLN A 90 9.96 -10.47 -10.88
C GLN A 90 10.08 -9.11 -11.57
N LEU A 91 9.51 -8.09 -10.94
CA LEU A 91 9.64 -6.69 -11.33
C LEU A 91 10.09 -5.85 -10.13
N LEU A 92 10.90 -4.82 -10.39
CA LEU A 92 11.35 -3.85 -9.38
C LEU A 92 12.05 -4.45 -8.14
N GLN A 93 12.52 -5.70 -8.22
CA GLN A 93 13.10 -6.45 -7.10
C GLN A 93 14.42 -5.87 -6.59
N ARG A 94 15.20 -5.21 -7.45
CA ARG A 94 16.58 -4.80 -7.18
C ARG A 94 16.79 -4.04 -5.87
N PRO A 95 16.00 -2.99 -5.51
CA PRO A 95 16.22 -2.28 -4.25
C PRO A 95 16.10 -3.17 -3.01
N PHE A 96 15.13 -4.09 -3.00
CA PHE A 96 14.93 -5.01 -1.89
C PHE A 96 16.01 -6.09 -1.84
N GLU A 97 16.36 -6.69 -2.97
CA GLU A 97 17.43 -7.70 -3.05
C GLU A 97 18.79 -7.14 -2.59
N GLU A 98 19.09 -5.88 -2.94
CA GLU A 98 20.30 -5.21 -2.46
C GLU A 98 20.25 -4.92 -0.95
N VAL A 99 19.12 -4.55 -0.39
CA VAL A 99 18.92 -4.41 1.07
C VAL A 99 19.13 -5.75 1.79
N LEU A 100 18.60 -6.83 1.23
CA LEU A 100 18.73 -8.16 1.80
C LEU A 100 20.17 -8.65 1.76
N SER A 101 20.82 -8.56 0.59
CA SER A 101 22.16 -9.10 0.37
C SER A 101 23.28 -8.29 1.05
N SER A 102 23.15 -6.96 1.11
CA SER A 102 24.15 -6.08 1.76
C SER A 102 24.00 -6.01 3.27
N GLY A 103 22.82 -6.35 3.82
CA GLY A 103 22.50 -6.10 5.22
C GLY A 103 22.21 -4.62 5.54
N LYS A 104 22.13 -3.74 4.52
CA LYS A 104 21.97 -2.30 4.69
C LYS A 104 20.80 -1.73 3.88
N PRO A 105 20.03 -0.78 4.48
CA PRO A 105 20.12 -0.32 5.87
C PRO A 105 19.79 -1.41 6.87
N ASP A 106 20.36 -1.34 8.08
CA ASP A 106 19.91 -2.13 9.23
C ASP A 106 18.62 -1.52 9.78
N PHE A 107 17.54 -1.83 9.09
CA PHE A 107 16.21 -1.29 9.38
C PHE A 107 15.16 -2.37 9.10
N PRO A 108 14.16 -2.55 9.98
CA PRO A 108 13.19 -3.61 9.84
C PRO A 108 12.36 -3.52 8.54
N PHE A 109 11.97 -4.67 8.02
CA PHE A 109 11.16 -4.76 6.81
C PHE A 109 10.19 -5.95 6.82
N CYS A 110 9.16 -5.86 6.00
CA CYS A 110 8.32 -6.96 5.56
C CYS A 110 7.93 -6.77 4.10
N LEU A 111 7.15 -7.69 3.55
CA LEU A 111 6.76 -7.70 2.15
C LEU A 111 5.25 -7.66 1.97
N ALA A 112 4.80 -6.91 0.98
CA ALA A 112 3.45 -6.96 0.46
C ALA A 112 3.49 -7.44 -1.00
N TRP A 113 2.97 -8.64 -1.28
CA TRP A 113 2.89 -9.14 -2.65
C TRP A 113 1.83 -8.37 -3.43
N ALA A 114 2.29 -7.56 -4.40
CA ALA A 114 1.46 -6.79 -5.32
C ALA A 114 0.99 -7.68 -6.47
N ASN A 115 0.19 -8.68 -6.16
CA ASN A 115 -0.28 -9.76 -7.03
C ASN A 115 -1.38 -9.30 -7.99
N HIS A 116 -1.05 -8.39 -8.89
CA HIS A 116 -2.00 -7.89 -9.90
C HIS A 116 -1.31 -7.61 -11.25
N ASP A 117 -2.09 -7.64 -12.31
CA ASP A 117 -1.63 -7.28 -13.65
C ASP A 117 -1.05 -5.87 -13.73
N TRP A 118 0.05 -5.71 -14.45
CA TRP A 118 0.53 -4.41 -14.87
C TRP A 118 -0.04 -4.04 -16.24
N LYS A 119 -0.76 -2.91 -16.27
CA LYS A 119 -1.44 -2.40 -17.47
C LYS A 119 -1.18 -0.91 -17.66
N THR A 120 -1.20 -0.45 -18.90
CA THR A 120 -0.95 0.96 -19.23
C THR A 120 -2.04 1.92 -18.75
N ASN A 121 -3.23 1.44 -18.39
CA ASN A 121 -4.31 2.26 -17.85
C ASN A 121 -4.06 2.76 -16.43
N THR A 122 -3.11 2.18 -15.72
CA THR A 122 -2.65 2.68 -14.40
C THR A 122 -2.17 4.13 -14.52
N TRP A 123 -1.76 4.54 -15.71
CA TRP A 123 -1.18 5.84 -16.06
C TRP A 123 -1.85 6.32 -17.33
N LYS A 124 -2.54 7.44 -17.28
CA LYS A 124 -3.27 7.99 -18.43
C LYS A 124 -2.32 8.33 -19.57
N ASN A 125 -2.02 7.38 -20.40
CA ASN A 125 -1.32 7.60 -21.64
C ASN A 125 -2.06 7.07 -22.88
N LYS A 126 -1.76 7.69 -24.00
CA LYS A 126 -2.36 7.60 -25.32
C LYS A 126 -2.30 6.22 -26.00
N GLY A 127 -2.45 5.12 -25.27
CA GLY A 127 -2.24 3.79 -25.85
C GLY A 127 -3.26 2.71 -25.52
N GLY A 128 -4.35 3.06 -24.85
CA GLY A 128 -5.35 2.06 -24.45
C GLY A 128 -4.92 1.21 -23.24
N ASN A 129 -5.66 0.15 -22.98
CA ASN A 129 -5.41 -0.78 -21.86
C ASN A 129 -4.51 -1.93 -22.34
N LYS A 130 -3.21 -1.66 -22.57
CA LYS A 130 -2.26 -2.72 -22.95
C LYS A 130 -1.70 -3.42 -21.72
N MET A 131 -1.56 -4.73 -21.79
CA MET A 131 -0.84 -5.53 -20.80
C MET A 131 0.65 -5.24 -20.88
N ILE A 132 1.27 -4.90 -19.76
CA ILE A 132 2.72 -4.77 -19.60
C ILE A 132 3.29 -6.09 -19.07
N CYS A 133 2.70 -6.60 -18.00
CA CYS A 133 3.01 -7.89 -17.42
C CYS A 133 1.75 -8.47 -16.77
N GLU A 134 1.42 -9.71 -17.12
CA GLU A 134 0.30 -10.43 -16.55
C GLU A 134 0.71 -11.10 -15.23
N GLN A 135 -0.17 -11.07 -14.23
CA GLN A 135 -0.04 -11.84 -13.01
C GLN A 135 -0.53 -13.26 -13.24
N LEU A 136 0.37 -14.22 -13.14
CA LEU A 136 0.08 -15.64 -13.29
C LEU A 136 0.10 -16.34 -11.92
N TYR A 137 -0.66 -17.42 -11.83
CA TYR A 137 -0.68 -18.34 -10.69
C TYR A 137 -0.49 -19.78 -11.21
N PRO A 138 0.78 -20.18 -11.53
CA PRO A 138 1.04 -21.44 -12.23
C PRO A 138 0.90 -22.71 -11.39
N GLY A 139 0.62 -22.58 -10.08
CA GLY A 139 0.45 -23.69 -9.15
C GLY A 139 1.69 -23.97 -8.30
N ASP A 140 1.74 -25.18 -7.70
CA ASP A 140 2.64 -25.53 -6.60
C ASP A 140 4.12 -25.33 -6.90
N GLU A 141 4.58 -25.66 -8.09
CA GLU A 141 5.99 -25.51 -8.44
C GLU A 141 6.43 -24.05 -8.35
N ASP A 142 5.63 -23.12 -8.89
CA ASP A 142 5.93 -21.69 -8.81
C ASP A 142 5.75 -21.15 -7.38
N TYR A 143 4.74 -21.62 -6.64
CA TYR A 143 4.55 -21.23 -5.25
C TYR A 143 5.71 -21.66 -4.35
N ILE A 144 6.26 -22.85 -4.58
CA ILE A 144 7.48 -23.34 -3.90
C ILE A 144 8.70 -22.50 -4.29
N ASN A 145 8.86 -22.21 -5.58
CA ASN A 145 9.97 -21.38 -6.07
C ASN A 145 9.89 -19.96 -5.48
N HIS A 146 8.71 -19.37 -5.42
CA HIS A 146 8.48 -18.07 -4.79
C HIS A 146 8.82 -18.09 -3.30
N PHE A 147 8.35 -19.10 -2.55
CA PHE A 147 8.70 -19.27 -1.15
C PHE A 147 10.21 -19.39 -0.94
N ASN A 148 10.88 -20.26 -1.72
CA ASN A 148 12.33 -20.49 -1.62
C ASN A 148 13.15 -19.23 -1.94
N HIS A 149 12.68 -18.41 -2.88
CA HIS A 149 13.27 -17.10 -3.18
C HIS A 149 13.19 -16.15 -1.97
N LEU A 150 12.06 -16.14 -1.24
CA LEU A 150 11.87 -15.27 -0.10
C LEU A 150 12.36 -15.85 1.24
N LEU A 151 12.69 -17.14 1.31
CA LEU A 151 13.12 -17.78 2.55
C LEU A 151 14.34 -17.12 3.21
N PRO A 152 15.37 -16.63 2.48
CA PRO A 152 16.44 -15.85 3.08
C PRO A 152 15.96 -14.58 3.78
N ALA A 153 14.95 -13.90 3.20
CA ALA A 153 14.35 -12.72 3.80
C ALA A 153 13.57 -13.08 5.07
N PHE A 154 12.75 -14.14 5.05
CA PHE A 154 12.01 -14.59 6.23
C PHE A 154 12.90 -15.02 7.40
N LYS A 155 14.15 -15.41 7.13
CA LYS A 155 15.16 -15.75 8.14
C LYS A 155 16.05 -14.58 8.56
N ASP A 156 15.94 -13.43 7.92
CA ASP A 156 16.70 -12.25 8.27
C ASP A 156 16.18 -11.67 9.61
N HIS A 157 17.11 -11.30 10.50
CA HIS A 157 16.77 -10.76 11.82
C HIS A 157 15.98 -9.45 11.79
N ARG A 158 16.05 -8.72 10.67
CA ARG A 158 15.29 -7.47 10.43
C ARG A 158 13.86 -7.73 9.97
N TYR A 159 13.51 -8.97 9.61
CA TYR A 159 12.17 -9.25 9.10
C TYR A 159 11.12 -9.06 10.18
N ILE A 160 10.11 -8.21 9.93
CA ILE A 160 9.03 -7.92 10.89
C ILE A 160 8.18 -9.17 11.09
N THR A 161 7.93 -9.49 12.35
CA THR A 161 7.12 -10.64 12.75
C THR A 161 5.90 -10.23 13.59
N ILE A 162 4.89 -11.10 13.59
CA ILE A 162 3.75 -11.10 14.51
C ILE A 162 3.64 -12.52 15.07
N ASP A 163 3.56 -12.66 16.39
CA ASP A 163 3.54 -13.96 17.11
C ASP A 163 4.75 -14.84 16.74
N GLY A 164 5.87 -14.20 16.37
CA GLY A 164 7.08 -14.85 15.94
C GLY A 164 7.00 -15.51 14.55
N LYS A 165 6.01 -15.14 13.73
CA LYS A 165 5.85 -15.54 12.33
C LYS A 165 6.16 -14.36 11.40
N PRO A 166 6.94 -14.53 10.33
CA PRO A 166 7.16 -13.50 9.33
C PRO A 166 5.84 -12.93 8.79
N LEU A 167 5.74 -11.60 8.74
CA LEU A 167 4.56 -10.88 8.26
C LEU A 167 4.57 -10.79 6.72
N CYS A 168 3.56 -11.35 6.07
CA CYS A 168 3.40 -11.32 4.62
C CYS A 168 2.02 -10.80 4.23
N LEU A 169 1.96 -9.71 3.45
CA LEU A 169 0.70 -9.15 2.99
C LEU A 169 0.41 -9.61 1.55
N ILE A 170 -0.87 -9.84 1.24
CA ILE A 170 -1.36 -10.10 -0.12
C ILE A 170 -2.27 -8.96 -0.53
N PHE A 171 -1.92 -8.25 -1.62
CA PHE A 171 -2.61 -7.04 -2.07
C PHE A 171 -3.98 -7.32 -2.66
N ASP A 172 -4.08 -8.31 -3.55
CA ASP A 172 -5.32 -8.68 -4.21
C ASP A 172 -5.72 -10.14 -3.95
N PRO A 173 -6.21 -10.45 -2.74
CA PRO A 173 -6.71 -11.77 -2.45
C PRO A 173 -8.01 -12.09 -3.19
N TYR A 174 -8.68 -11.08 -3.79
CA TYR A 174 -9.95 -11.24 -4.51
C TYR A 174 -9.81 -12.01 -5.83
N HIS A 175 -8.69 -11.79 -6.54
CA HIS A 175 -8.46 -12.42 -7.84
C HIS A 175 -7.50 -13.62 -7.76
N PHE A 176 -7.09 -14.02 -6.55
CA PHE A 176 -6.27 -15.20 -6.34
C PHE A 176 -7.13 -16.39 -5.94
N ALA A 177 -7.55 -17.19 -6.93
CA ALA A 177 -8.50 -18.29 -6.71
C ALA A 177 -7.98 -19.36 -5.74
N GLU A 178 -6.68 -19.67 -5.80
CA GLU A 178 -6.04 -20.72 -4.99
C GLU A 178 -5.42 -20.18 -3.68
N VAL A 179 -5.82 -19.00 -3.22
CA VAL A 179 -5.19 -18.34 -2.07
C VAL A 179 -5.17 -19.19 -0.80
N THR A 180 -6.24 -19.95 -0.54
CA THR A 180 -6.30 -20.86 0.62
C THR A 180 -5.23 -21.94 0.54
N HIS A 181 -5.13 -22.62 -0.62
CA HIS A 181 -4.09 -23.63 -0.88
C HIS A 181 -2.67 -23.05 -0.79
N PHE A 182 -2.46 -21.88 -1.37
CA PHE A 182 -1.18 -21.14 -1.29
C PHE A 182 -0.78 -20.86 0.17
N ILE A 183 -1.71 -20.37 0.99
CA ILE A 183 -1.48 -20.08 2.42
C ILE A 183 -1.10 -21.37 3.17
N GLU A 184 -1.82 -22.47 2.95
CA GLU A 184 -1.55 -23.74 3.59
C GLU A 184 -0.18 -24.31 3.18
N LEU A 185 0.14 -24.27 1.89
CA LEU A 185 1.44 -24.71 1.35
C LEU A 185 2.59 -23.89 1.96
N TRP A 186 2.49 -22.57 1.97
CA TRP A 186 3.54 -21.72 2.51
C TRP A 186 3.73 -21.89 4.02
N ARG A 187 2.66 -22.11 4.78
CA ARG A 187 2.76 -22.42 6.21
C ARG A 187 3.47 -23.75 6.47
N LYS A 188 3.21 -24.75 5.62
CA LYS A 188 3.91 -26.03 5.68
C LYS A 188 5.40 -25.83 5.35
N LEU A 189 5.72 -25.19 4.23
CA LEU A 189 7.11 -24.91 3.83
C LEU A 189 7.86 -24.11 4.91
N ALA A 190 7.21 -23.13 5.54
CA ALA A 190 7.80 -22.35 6.63
C ALA A 190 8.19 -23.25 7.81
N LYS A 191 7.30 -24.15 8.24
CA LYS A 191 7.58 -25.10 9.33
C LYS A 191 8.68 -26.07 8.95
N ASP A 192 8.67 -26.61 7.74
CA ASP A 192 9.69 -27.53 7.21
C ASP A 192 11.09 -26.86 7.18
N ASN A 193 11.14 -25.52 7.11
CA ASN A 193 12.36 -24.70 7.13
C ASN A 193 12.70 -24.06 8.49
N GLY A 194 12.04 -24.49 9.58
CA GLY A 194 12.33 -24.06 10.95
C GLY A 194 11.69 -22.75 11.40
N LEU A 195 10.76 -22.20 10.61
CA LEU A 195 9.94 -21.04 11.01
C LEU A 195 8.67 -21.49 11.74
N LYS A 196 8.08 -20.63 12.57
CA LYS A 196 6.80 -20.92 13.24
C LYS A 196 5.59 -20.97 12.29
N GLY A 197 5.75 -20.58 11.04
CA GLY A 197 4.75 -20.38 10.02
C GLY A 197 4.93 -19.02 9.37
N ILE A 198 3.93 -18.57 8.60
CA ILE A 198 3.84 -17.20 8.05
C ILE A 198 2.57 -16.56 8.60
N TYR A 199 2.63 -15.29 8.98
CA TYR A 199 1.47 -14.48 9.35
C TYR A 199 0.95 -13.75 8.11
N PHE A 200 -0.14 -14.27 7.54
CA PHE A 200 -0.73 -13.71 6.32
C PHE A 200 -1.75 -12.63 6.63
N VAL A 201 -1.60 -11.47 5.99
CA VAL A 201 -2.54 -10.36 6.08
C VAL A 201 -3.17 -10.08 4.72
N ALA A 202 -4.51 -10.12 4.66
CA ALA A 202 -5.25 -9.71 3.48
C ALA A 202 -5.34 -8.19 3.42
N MET A 203 -4.89 -7.57 2.31
CA MET A 203 -5.15 -6.16 2.08
C MET A 203 -6.57 -5.98 1.56
N CYS A 204 -7.36 -5.18 2.27
CA CYS A 204 -8.76 -4.92 1.95
C CYS A 204 -8.92 -3.53 1.34
N ALA A 205 -8.76 -3.42 0.02
CA ALA A 205 -8.97 -2.17 -0.71
C ALA A 205 -10.45 -1.89 -1.03
N SER A 206 -11.29 -2.91 -0.94
CA SER A 206 -12.71 -2.86 -1.30
C SER A 206 -13.59 -2.97 -0.06
N THR A 207 -14.78 -2.39 -0.16
CA THR A 207 -15.88 -2.60 0.79
C THR A 207 -16.79 -3.76 0.35
N THR A 208 -16.36 -4.55 -0.62
CA THR A 208 -17.17 -5.60 -1.25
C THR A 208 -16.83 -6.94 -0.64
N THR A 209 -17.85 -7.63 -0.15
CA THR A 209 -17.72 -9.03 0.32
C THR A 209 -17.60 -9.96 -0.88
N ILE A 210 -16.72 -10.95 -0.76
CA ILE A 210 -16.59 -12.05 -1.72
C ILE A 210 -17.30 -13.28 -1.14
N LYS A 211 -18.14 -13.90 -1.97
CA LYS A 211 -18.62 -15.26 -1.72
C LYS A 211 -18.06 -16.16 -2.80
N ARG A 212 -17.35 -17.22 -2.41
CA ARG A 212 -17.04 -18.32 -3.32
C ARG A 212 -18.23 -19.26 -3.37
N ASN A 213 -18.69 -19.56 -4.58
CA ASN A 213 -19.74 -20.51 -4.84
C ASN A 213 -19.16 -21.93 -4.89
N ALA A 214 -20.01 -22.95 -4.82
CA ALA A 214 -19.61 -24.36 -4.88
C ALA A 214 -18.90 -24.73 -6.21
N ASP A 215 -19.13 -23.97 -7.27
CA ASP A 215 -18.49 -24.13 -8.59
C ASP A 215 -17.16 -23.39 -8.73
N GLY A 216 -16.64 -22.79 -7.62
CA GLY A 216 -15.42 -22.00 -7.60
C GLY A 216 -15.57 -20.56 -8.12
N SER A 217 -16.74 -20.19 -8.62
CA SER A 217 -17.01 -18.81 -9.07
C SER A 217 -17.08 -17.83 -7.89
N ILE A 218 -16.85 -16.56 -8.18
CA ILE A 218 -16.85 -15.48 -7.18
C ILE A 218 -18.07 -14.59 -7.38
N THR A 219 -18.91 -14.49 -6.35
CA THR A 219 -19.99 -13.51 -6.28
C THR A 219 -19.57 -12.31 -5.43
N ARG A 220 -19.66 -11.11 -6.01
CA ARG A 220 -19.43 -9.84 -5.29
C ARG A 220 -20.75 -9.35 -4.70
N VAL A 221 -20.79 -9.20 -3.38
CA VAL A 221 -21.95 -8.66 -2.67
C VAL A 221 -21.77 -7.17 -2.48
N LEU A 222 -22.85 -6.40 -2.63
CA LEU A 222 -22.82 -4.95 -2.42
C LEU A 222 -22.38 -4.61 -0.99
N PRO A 223 -21.52 -3.56 -0.83
CA PRO A 223 -20.94 -3.22 0.46
C PRO A 223 -21.98 -2.74 1.48
N ASN A 224 -21.87 -3.23 2.70
CA ASN A 224 -22.40 -2.56 3.87
C ASN A 224 -21.41 -1.46 4.30
N LEU A 225 -21.82 -0.19 4.22
CA LEU A 225 -20.93 0.92 4.59
C LEU A 225 -20.88 1.17 6.11
N GLN A 226 -21.80 0.59 6.88
CA GLN A 226 -21.86 0.76 8.34
C GLN A 226 -21.01 -0.27 9.09
N SER A 227 -20.76 -1.43 8.48
CA SER A 227 -19.96 -2.50 9.04
C SER A 227 -19.07 -3.13 7.98
N SER A 228 -17.85 -3.51 8.34
CA SER A 228 -16.90 -4.26 7.52
C SER A 228 -16.81 -5.74 7.93
N ALA A 229 -17.58 -6.18 8.92
CA ALA A 229 -17.50 -7.53 9.49
C ALA A 229 -17.59 -8.62 8.43
N ASP A 230 -18.59 -8.56 7.53
CA ASP A 230 -18.76 -9.57 6.47
C ASP A 230 -17.56 -9.63 5.54
N VAL A 231 -16.96 -8.48 5.24
CA VAL A 231 -15.77 -8.38 4.38
C VAL A 231 -14.57 -9.01 5.07
N TYR A 232 -14.33 -8.65 6.34
CA TYR A 232 -13.18 -9.16 7.10
C TYR A 232 -13.29 -10.66 7.34
N ASN A 233 -14.45 -11.14 7.77
CA ASN A 233 -14.68 -12.56 7.96
C ASN A 233 -14.48 -13.34 6.65
N SER A 234 -14.89 -12.81 5.49
CA SER A 234 -14.68 -13.49 4.21
C SER A 234 -13.21 -13.74 3.87
N PHE A 235 -12.28 -12.93 4.39
CA PHE A 235 -10.83 -13.17 4.26
C PHE A 235 -10.30 -14.12 5.33
N LEU A 236 -10.77 -14.00 6.56
CA LEU A 236 -10.39 -14.91 7.63
C LEU A 236 -10.80 -16.35 7.30
N ASP A 237 -11.98 -16.53 6.69
CA ASP A 237 -12.48 -17.84 6.19
C ASP A 237 -11.60 -18.44 5.07
N LEU A 238 -10.81 -17.59 4.36
CA LEU A 238 -9.82 -18.05 3.36
C LEU A 238 -8.48 -18.46 3.99
N GLY A 239 -8.35 -18.33 5.32
CA GLY A 239 -7.15 -18.72 6.04
C GLY A 239 -6.17 -17.59 6.35
N PHE A 240 -6.49 -16.32 6.08
CA PHE A 240 -5.66 -15.20 6.54
C PHE A 240 -5.67 -15.08 8.06
N ASP A 241 -4.53 -14.68 8.65
CA ASP A 241 -4.40 -14.42 10.08
C ASP A 241 -4.92 -13.03 10.46
N GLY A 242 -4.80 -12.06 9.53
CA GLY A 242 -5.21 -10.69 9.78
C GLY A 242 -5.65 -9.92 8.53
N ILE A 243 -6.14 -8.72 8.77
CA ILE A 243 -6.70 -7.82 7.74
C ILE A 243 -6.01 -6.46 7.80
N ASN A 244 -5.61 -5.92 6.64
CA ASN A 244 -5.22 -4.53 6.51
C ASN A 244 -6.24 -3.75 5.67
N PRO A 245 -7.18 -3.03 6.28
CA PRO A 245 -8.15 -2.20 5.58
C PRO A 245 -7.53 -0.90 5.08
N ILE A 246 -7.78 -0.57 3.80
CA ILE A 246 -7.32 0.71 3.20
C ILE A 246 -8.36 1.83 3.35
N GLY A 247 -9.45 1.65 4.00
CA GLY A 247 -10.49 2.64 4.38
C GLY A 247 -10.97 3.66 3.34
N LYS A 248 -10.13 4.04 2.38
CA LYS A 248 -10.33 5.15 1.42
C LYS A 248 -11.65 5.08 0.66
N ASN A 249 -11.95 3.97 0.01
CA ASN A 249 -13.17 3.84 -0.81
C ASN A 249 -14.43 3.95 0.04
N ARG A 250 -14.42 3.34 1.22
CA ARG A 250 -15.51 3.43 2.19
C ARG A 250 -15.70 4.88 2.66
N ALA A 251 -14.63 5.53 3.07
CA ALA A 251 -14.65 6.91 3.54
C ALA A 251 -15.20 7.88 2.49
N GLU A 252 -14.79 7.75 1.23
CA GLU A 252 -15.30 8.56 0.13
C GLU A 252 -16.79 8.32 -0.15
N MET A 253 -17.25 7.07 -0.07
CA MET A 253 -18.68 6.74 -0.21
C MET A 253 -19.52 7.30 0.93
N LEU A 254 -19.02 7.25 2.17
CA LEU A 254 -19.68 7.83 3.34
C LEU A 254 -19.68 9.37 3.31
N TYR A 255 -18.62 9.98 2.74
CA TYR A 255 -18.51 11.43 2.64
C TYR A 255 -19.45 12.02 1.59
N GLN A 256 -19.54 11.43 0.41
CA GLN A 256 -20.35 11.95 -0.70
C GLN A 256 -21.74 11.33 -0.80
N GLY A 257 -21.96 10.17 -0.21
CA GLY A 257 -23.07 9.27 -0.51
C GLY A 257 -22.76 8.36 -1.72
N LYS A 258 -23.02 7.05 -1.54
CA LYS A 258 -22.69 5.98 -2.49
C LYS A 258 -23.11 6.28 -3.93
N TYR A 259 -24.38 6.63 -4.13
CA TYR A 259 -24.94 6.86 -5.48
C TYR A 259 -24.40 8.14 -6.12
N LYS A 260 -24.27 9.24 -5.35
CA LYS A 260 -23.68 10.49 -5.86
C LYS A 260 -22.23 10.28 -6.34
N ARG A 261 -21.42 9.48 -5.60
CA ARG A 261 -20.05 9.17 -5.97
C ARG A 261 -19.99 8.39 -7.30
N ILE A 262 -20.82 7.36 -7.45
CA ILE A 262 -20.87 6.53 -8.68
C ILE A 262 -21.26 7.37 -9.89
N ILE A 263 -22.36 8.13 -9.78
CA ILE A 263 -22.87 8.99 -10.85
C ILE A 263 -21.82 10.04 -11.22
N ARG A 264 -21.24 10.71 -10.23
CA ARG A 264 -20.25 11.76 -10.46
C ARG A 264 -18.99 11.24 -11.11
N LYS A 265 -18.54 10.02 -10.73
CA LYS A 265 -17.40 9.36 -11.37
C LYS A 265 -17.70 9.04 -12.84
N ALA A 266 -18.85 8.46 -13.14
CA ALA A 266 -19.27 8.18 -14.51
C ALA A 266 -19.37 9.46 -15.37
N ILE A 267 -19.93 10.54 -14.81
CA ILE A 267 -19.99 11.85 -15.48
C ILE A 267 -18.58 12.40 -15.73
N GLN A 268 -17.67 12.30 -14.76
CA GLN A 268 -16.30 12.78 -14.88
C GLN A 268 -15.53 12.02 -15.98
N GLU A 269 -15.72 10.71 -16.07
CA GLU A 269 -15.12 9.87 -17.12
C GLU A 269 -15.63 10.25 -18.52
N ARG A 270 -16.93 10.57 -18.64
CA ARG A 270 -17.54 10.97 -19.92
C ARG A 270 -17.22 12.40 -20.32
N PHE A 271 -17.02 13.29 -19.33
CA PHE A 271 -16.79 14.71 -19.54
C PHE A 271 -15.51 15.18 -18.80
N PRO A 272 -14.31 14.90 -19.39
CA PRO A 272 -13.02 15.20 -18.72
C PRO A 272 -12.74 16.69 -18.49
N PHE A 273 -13.51 17.59 -19.13
CA PHE A 273 -13.38 19.04 -18.94
C PHE A 273 -13.98 19.54 -17.62
N LEU A 274 -14.80 18.73 -16.96
CA LEU A 274 -15.40 19.09 -15.67
C LEU A 274 -14.32 19.30 -14.59
N PRO A 275 -14.62 20.13 -13.56
CA PRO A 275 -13.71 20.33 -12.45
C PRO A 275 -13.35 19.02 -11.75
N ALA A 276 -12.11 18.92 -11.25
CA ALA A 276 -11.64 17.78 -10.47
C ALA A 276 -12.53 17.54 -9.24
N LEU A 277 -12.76 16.27 -8.93
CA LEU A 277 -13.48 15.85 -7.75
C LEU A 277 -12.62 16.09 -6.50
N LYS A 278 -13.08 16.95 -5.59
CA LYS A 278 -12.35 17.30 -4.37
C LYS A 278 -13.00 16.68 -3.15
N TYR A 279 -12.16 16.17 -2.25
CA TYR A 279 -12.53 15.67 -0.93
C TYR A 279 -11.81 16.48 0.14
N ASP A 280 -12.53 17.00 1.11
CA ASP A 280 -11.95 17.71 2.25
C ASP A 280 -11.30 16.70 3.20
N TYR A 281 -9.95 16.63 3.21
CA TYR A 281 -9.15 15.62 3.91
C TYR A 281 -9.61 15.43 5.38
N PRO A 282 -9.68 16.47 6.24
CA PRO A 282 -10.04 16.28 7.65
C PRO A 282 -11.45 15.71 7.85
N LYS A 283 -12.36 15.87 6.88
CA LYS A 283 -13.70 15.29 6.96
C LYS A 283 -13.76 13.86 6.43
N VAL A 284 -12.95 13.54 5.41
CA VAL A 284 -12.91 12.20 4.82
C VAL A 284 -12.21 11.23 5.75
N VAL A 285 -11.05 11.60 6.32
CA VAL A 285 -10.27 10.69 7.16
C VAL A 285 -11.00 10.31 8.45
N LYS A 286 -11.90 11.13 8.97
CA LYS A 286 -12.80 10.77 10.08
C LYS A 286 -13.74 9.60 9.78
N LYS A 287 -13.85 9.20 8.51
CA LYS A 287 -14.69 8.08 8.05
C LYS A 287 -13.86 6.87 7.59
N PHE A 288 -12.54 6.91 7.80
CA PHE A 288 -11.63 5.84 7.35
C PHE A 288 -11.87 4.54 8.11
N PHE A 289 -12.01 4.63 9.42
CA PHE A 289 -12.12 3.46 10.27
C PHE A 289 -13.55 2.94 10.37
N SER A 290 -13.71 1.63 10.36
CA SER A 290 -14.96 0.94 10.66
C SER A 290 -14.94 0.47 12.13
N PRO A 291 -16.12 0.12 12.71
CA PRO A 291 -16.15 -0.40 14.07
C PRO A 291 -15.25 -1.61 14.29
N GLU A 292 -15.12 -2.47 13.26
CA GLU A 292 -14.36 -3.71 13.30
C GLU A 292 -12.85 -3.51 13.21
N ASP A 293 -12.37 -2.29 12.91
CA ASP A 293 -10.93 -2.01 12.86
C ASP A 293 -10.26 -2.14 14.25
N ASN A 294 -11.05 -2.19 15.35
CA ASN A 294 -10.57 -2.49 16.68
C ASN A 294 -10.37 -3.99 16.97
N TRP A 295 -10.76 -4.90 16.07
CA TRP A 295 -10.48 -6.32 16.24
C TRP A 295 -9.00 -6.57 16.33
N GLU A 296 -8.58 -7.54 17.15
CA GLU A 296 -7.18 -7.83 17.47
C GLU A 296 -6.31 -8.00 16.21
N ASN A 297 -6.83 -8.70 15.22
CA ASN A 297 -6.14 -9.04 13.99
C ASN A 297 -6.46 -8.10 12.80
N VAL A 298 -6.99 -6.91 13.06
CA VAL A 298 -7.21 -5.88 12.02
C VAL A 298 -6.22 -4.73 12.21
N PHE A 299 -5.44 -4.44 11.21
CA PHE A 299 -4.35 -3.45 11.24
C PHE A 299 -4.73 -2.23 10.41
N PRO A 300 -5.21 -1.13 11.02
CA PRO A 300 -5.73 0.03 10.31
C PRO A 300 -4.66 0.72 9.47
N THR A 301 -5.10 1.42 8.41
CA THR A 301 -4.24 2.22 7.54
C THR A 301 -4.47 3.70 7.78
N ILE A 302 -3.38 4.46 7.93
CA ILE A 302 -3.37 5.92 7.86
C ILE A 302 -2.81 6.41 6.52
N ILE A 303 -3.24 7.60 6.10
CA ILE A 303 -2.84 8.19 4.83
C ILE A 303 -2.56 9.69 5.01
N SER A 304 -1.39 10.16 4.51
CA SER A 304 -1.01 11.57 4.62
C SER A 304 -1.81 12.47 3.68
N ASN A 305 -2.12 11.96 2.49
CA ASN A 305 -2.84 12.66 1.42
C ASN A 305 -3.34 11.65 0.37
N TRP A 306 -4.10 12.12 -0.62
CA TRP A 306 -4.44 11.37 -1.83
C TRP A 306 -4.58 12.31 -3.03
N ASP A 307 -3.65 12.18 -3.97
CA ASP A 307 -3.62 13.00 -5.19
C ASP A 307 -2.89 12.26 -6.31
N ARG A 308 -3.63 11.52 -7.13
CA ARG A 308 -3.08 10.77 -8.27
C ARG A 308 -3.00 11.60 -9.56
N THR A 309 -3.10 12.93 -9.47
CA THR A 309 -3.01 13.77 -10.69
C THR A 309 -1.74 13.59 -11.50
N PRO A 310 -0.56 13.28 -10.91
CA PRO A 310 0.62 12.93 -11.68
C PRO A 310 0.43 11.73 -12.61
N ARG A 311 -0.34 10.72 -12.18
CA ARG A 311 -0.59 9.49 -12.94
C ARG A 311 -1.82 9.58 -13.84
N VAL A 312 -2.93 10.16 -13.37
CA VAL A 312 -4.25 10.03 -14.02
C VAL A 312 -4.95 11.36 -14.33
N GLY A 313 -4.32 12.49 -14.03
CA GLY A 313 -4.91 13.80 -14.21
C GLY A 313 -6.16 14.00 -13.33
N LYS A 314 -7.21 14.65 -13.88
CA LYS A 314 -8.43 15.01 -13.12
C LYS A 314 -9.40 13.85 -12.82
N ASN A 315 -9.10 12.64 -13.25
CA ASN A 315 -10.11 11.56 -13.33
C ASN A 315 -10.40 10.88 -11.99
N GLU A 316 -9.60 11.15 -10.97
CA GLU A 316 -9.85 10.63 -9.62
C GLU A 316 -10.06 11.75 -8.62
N GLY A 317 -10.58 11.38 -7.44
CA GLY A 317 -10.76 12.31 -6.35
C GLY A 317 -9.43 12.79 -5.79
N ILE A 318 -9.33 14.08 -5.53
CA ILE A 318 -8.16 14.73 -4.96
C ILE A 318 -8.50 15.18 -3.54
N TYR A 319 -7.66 14.81 -2.57
CA TYR A 319 -7.81 15.29 -1.21
C TYR A 319 -7.22 16.70 -1.11
N VAL A 320 -8.01 17.63 -0.60
CA VAL A 320 -7.61 19.00 -0.32
C VAL A 320 -7.52 19.23 1.19
N ASN A 321 -6.77 20.24 1.61
CA ASN A 321 -6.52 20.54 3.03
C ASN A 321 -5.77 19.43 3.78
N SER A 322 -4.99 18.60 3.05
CA SER A 322 -4.01 17.71 3.66
C SER A 322 -2.83 18.54 4.16
N THR A 323 -2.70 18.65 5.47
CA THR A 323 -1.62 19.34 6.16
C THR A 323 -1.04 18.42 7.23
N PRO A 324 0.22 18.61 7.66
CA PRO A 324 0.80 17.84 8.76
C PRO A 324 -0.10 17.82 10.02
N GLN A 325 -0.70 18.94 10.39
CA GLN A 325 -1.60 19.01 11.55
C GLN A 325 -2.87 18.16 11.37
N ASN A 326 -3.47 18.16 10.17
CA ASN A 326 -4.63 17.32 9.90
C ASN A 326 -4.27 15.83 9.84
N PHE A 327 -3.05 15.51 9.39
CA PHE A 327 -2.52 14.16 9.40
C PHE A 327 -2.24 13.68 10.84
N GLU A 328 -1.69 14.53 11.70
CA GLU A 328 -1.52 14.25 13.12
C GLU A 328 -2.84 13.85 13.80
N ASN A 329 -3.94 14.55 13.49
CA ASN A 329 -5.25 14.18 13.99
C ASN A 329 -5.71 12.80 13.48
N HIS A 330 -5.41 12.45 12.22
CA HIS A 330 -5.73 11.14 11.66
C HIS A 330 -4.92 10.03 12.35
N ILE A 331 -3.64 10.27 12.69
CA ILE A 331 -2.83 9.32 13.47
C ILE A 331 -3.43 9.13 14.86
N LYS A 332 -3.84 10.21 15.55
CA LYS A 332 -4.49 10.13 16.87
C LYS A 332 -5.77 9.31 16.84
N ASP A 333 -6.56 9.41 15.77
CA ASP A 333 -7.75 8.58 15.61
C ASP A 333 -7.39 7.10 15.39
N ALA A 334 -6.33 6.79 14.64
CA ALA A 334 -5.84 5.42 14.48
C ALA A 334 -5.29 4.83 15.78
N LEU A 335 -4.59 5.64 16.59
CA LEU A 335 -4.08 5.19 17.90
C LEU A 335 -5.21 4.71 18.81
N LYS A 336 -6.36 5.42 18.85
CA LYS A 336 -7.54 4.99 19.62
C LYS A 336 -8.10 3.64 19.17
N ILE A 337 -7.96 3.33 17.86
CA ILE A 337 -8.41 2.04 17.31
C ILE A 337 -7.55 0.89 17.82
N VAL A 338 -6.26 1.14 18.05
CA VAL A 338 -5.30 0.07 18.43
C VAL A 338 -4.92 0.07 19.91
N GLU A 339 -5.40 1.03 20.71
CA GLU A 339 -4.93 1.24 22.11
C GLU A 339 -5.13 0.03 23.01
N ASP A 340 -6.23 -0.71 22.83
CA ASP A 340 -6.60 -1.86 23.67
C ASP A 340 -6.04 -3.20 23.15
N LYS A 341 -5.38 -3.22 21.98
CA LYS A 341 -4.80 -4.44 21.41
C LYS A 341 -3.55 -4.87 22.17
N GLN A 342 -3.16 -6.13 22.00
CA GLN A 342 -1.86 -6.63 22.49
C GLN A 342 -0.72 -5.88 21.80
N ASN A 343 0.40 -5.71 22.50
CA ASN A 343 1.51 -4.87 22.01
C ASN A 343 2.05 -5.29 20.63
N GLU A 344 2.11 -6.59 20.34
CA GLU A 344 2.53 -7.09 19.02
C GLU A 344 1.52 -6.74 17.90
N HIS A 345 0.24 -6.58 18.24
CA HIS A 345 -0.86 -6.30 17.33
C HIS A 345 -1.23 -4.81 17.25
N LYS A 346 -0.60 -3.94 18.04
CA LYS A 346 -0.75 -2.47 17.93
C LYS A 346 -0.08 -1.93 16.66
N ILE A 347 -0.44 -2.48 15.52
CA ILE A 347 0.15 -2.13 14.22
C ILE A 347 -0.76 -1.14 13.50
N ILE A 348 -0.13 -0.09 12.95
CA ILE A 348 -0.75 0.88 12.04
C ILE A 348 0.06 0.88 10.76
N PHE A 349 -0.57 0.58 9.62
CA PHE A 349 0.08 0.73 8.32
C PHE A 349 0.02 2.17 7.85
N LEU A 350 1.15 2.71 7.42
CA LEU A 350 1.25 4.02 6.79
C LEU A 350 1.26 3.86 5.27
N ARG A 351 0.26 4.41 4.62
CA ARG A 351 0.23 4.49 3.16
C ARG A 351 0.57 5.91 2.73
N SER A 352 1.82 6.18 2.30
CA SER A 352 2.98 5.31 2.30
C SER A 352 4.24 6.10 2.64
N TRP A 353 5.41 5.48 2.61
CA TRP A 353 6.66 6.21 2.74
C TRP A 353 6.85 7.17 1.56
N ASN A 354 6.82 6.64 0.32
CA ASN A 354 7.31 7.32 -0.89
C ASN A 354 6.39 7.23 -2.13
N GLU A 355 5.09 7.11 -1.98
CA GLU A 355 4.15 7.10 -3.12
C GLU A 355 3.87 8.52 -3.67
N TRP A 356 4.91 9.16 -4.22
CA TRP A 356 4.86 10.53 -4.75
C TRP A 356 3.82 10.70 -5.86
N GLY A 357 3.71 9.74 -6.76
CA GLY A 357 2.74 9.78 -7.87
C GLY A 357 1.28 9.63 -7.45
N GLU A 358 1.02 9.13 -6.24
CA GLU A 358 -0.30 9.07 -5.62
C GLU A 358 -0.51 10.16 -4.56
N GLY A 359 0.56 10.91 -4.25
CA GLY A 359 0.54 12.02 -3.32
C GLY A 359 0.37 11.64 -1.86
N ASN A 360 0.50 10.36 -1.51
CA ASN A 360 0.35 9.86 -0.14
C ASN A 360 1.69 9.52 0.54
N TYR A 361 2.76 10.19 0.15
CA TYR A 361 4.09 10.09 0.74
C TYR A 361 4.19 10.86 2.08
N VAL A 362 5.24 10.56 2.85
CA VAL A 362 5.63 11.31 4.06
C VAL A 362 7.08 11.80 4.03
N GLU A 363 7.85 11.43 3.00
CA GLU A 363 9.19 11.98 2.78
C GLU A 363 9.16 13.51 2.73
N PRO A 364 10.22 14.20 3.19
CA PRO A 364 10.26 15.65 3.22
C PRO A 364 10.08 16.28 1.84
N ASP A 365 9.18 17.26 1.73
CA ASP A 365 8.95 18.06 0.53
C ASP A 365 9.23 19.55 0.75
N ILE A 366 9.38 20.32 -0.34
CA ILE A 366 9.71 21.74 -0.23
C ILE A 366 8.59 22.60 0.37
N LYS A 367 7.35 22.09 0.46
CA LYS A 367 6.22 22.82 1.02
C LYS A 367 6.10 22.66 2.53
N TYR A 368 6.26 21.45 3.02
CA TYR A 368 6.01 21.10 4.41
C TYR A 368 7.28 20.68 5.17
N GLY A 369 8.45 20.58 4.47
CA GLY A 369 9.68 20.08 5.06
C GLY A 369 9.46 18.73 5.73
N HIS A 370 9.88 18.59 6.96
CA HIS A 370 9.69 17.38 7.78
C HIS A 370 8.30 17.28 8.44
N GLY A 371 7.38 18.20 8.18
CA GLY A 371 6.12 18.29 8.93
C GLY A 371 5.30 17.00 9.03
N TYR A 372 5.28 16.14 8.00
CA TYR A 372 4.60 14.84 8.07
C TYR A 372 5.35 13.83 8.95
N LEU A 373 6.69 13.84 8.94
CA LEU A 373 7.52 13.01 9.83
C LEU A 373 7.38 13.48 11.28
N ASP A 374 7.39 14.80 11.51
CA ASP A 374 7.17 15.39 12.82
C ASP A 374 5.79 15.04 13.39
N ALA A 375 4.74 15.03 12.55
CA ALA A 375 3.40 14.61 12.94
C ALA A 375 3.37 13.15 13.42
N ILE A 376 4.11 12.24 12.74
CA ILE A 376 4.26 10.85 13.20
C ILE A 376 5.02 10.82 14.51
N LYS A 377 6.19 11.44 14.57
CA LYS A 377 7.08 11.46 15.74
C LYS A 377 6.35 11.95 16.99
N ASN A 378 5.71 13.11 16.91
CA ASN A 378 5.02 13.75 18.04
C ASN A 378 3.80 12.95 18.52
N THR A 379 3.32 11.98 17.73
CA THR A 379 2.11 11.23 18.04
C THR A 379 2.42 9.82 18.53
N ILE A 380 3.44 9.18 17.94
CA ILE A 380 3.79 7.76 18.17
C ILE A 380 4.86 7.60 19.25
N ILE A 381 5.82 8.53 19.33
CA ILE A 381 6.87 8.49 20.36
C ILE A 381 6.31 9.14 21.62
N ASP A 382 6.54 8.49 22.76
CA ASP A 382 6.18 8.99 24.08
C ASP A 382 7.10 10.15 24.52
#